data_6b6ae46e83beb8878243ace8845fdc7a
#
_entry.id   6b6ae46e83beb8878243ace8845fdc7a
#
_cell.length_a   1.000
_cell.length_b   1.000
_cell.length_c   1.000
_cell.angle_alpha   90.00
_cell.angle_beta   90.00
_cell.angle_gamma   90.00
#
_symmetry.space_group_name_H-M   'P 1'
#
loop_
_entity.id
_entity.type
_entity.pdbx_description
1 polymer ?
#
loop_
_entity_poly.entity_id
_entity_poly.type
_entity_poly.pdbx_seq_one_letter_code
_entity_poly.pdbx_strand_id
1 'polypeptide(L)'
;MTEAQGTAQAAPYTVPPLPYAFDALEPYIDAKTMEIHHDKHHGAYVKNLNAALEGHADLAKLSVEALISKIDSVPENIRTAVRNNGGGHANHSLFWKIMKKGGGGEPKGEIAEAIKSTFGSFNEFKTKFNEAATKRFGSGWAWLQVKGGKLGIESTANQDNPLMSGAKPVMGIDVWEHAYYLKYQNRRPDYIEAWWNVVNWEQINQNYAHAKK
;
A
#
# COMPACT_ATOMS: atom_id res chain seq x y z
N MET A 1 -43.33 -9.82 -23.49
CA MET A 1 -42.49 -9.61 -22.26
C MET A 1 -41.05 -9.66 -22.73
N THR A 2 -40.45 -8.50 -22.91
CA THR A 2 -39.05 -8.36 -23.33
C THR A 2 -38.23 -8.21 -22.05
N GLU A 3 -37.46 -9.25 -21.71
CA GLU A 3 -36.47 -9.18 -20.64
C GLU A 3 -35.41 -8.15 -21.06
N ALA A 4 -35.33 -7.08 -20.29
CA ALA A 4 -34.22 -6.13 -20.41
C ALA A 4 -32.96 -6.85 -19.92
N GLN A 5 -32.12 -7.26 -20.88
CA GLN A 5 -30.73 -7.66 -20.59
C GLN A 5 -30.02 -6.44 -20.03
N GLY A 6 -29.91 -6.38 -18.70
CA GLY A 6 -29.07 -5.41 -18.04
C GLY A 6 -27.62 -5.63 -18.51
N THR A 7 -27.09 -4.67 -19.23
CA THR A 7 -25.66 -4.63 -19.55
C THR A 7 -24.90 -4.62 -18.23
N ALA A 8 -24.18 -5.69 -17.92
CA ALA A 8 -23.33 -5.76 -16.76
C ALA A 8 -22.36 -4.57 -16.82
N GLN A 9 -22.48 -3.64 -15.90
CA GLN A 9 -21.57 -2.49 -15.80
C GLN A 9 -20.17 -3.04 -15.54
N ALA A 10 -19.18 -2.61 -16.33
CA ALA A 10 -17.80 -3.00 -16.10
C ALA A 10 -17.40 -2.66 -14.66
N ALA A 11 -16.68 -3.56 -14.02
CA ALA A 11 -16.20 -3.35 -12.65
C ALA A 11 -15.34 -2.08 -12.58
N PRO A 12 -15.56 -1.16 -11.62
CA PRO A 12 -14.90 0.15 -11.58
C PRO A 12 -13.39 0.06 -11.31
N TYR A 13 -12.94 -0.97 -10.57
CA TYR A 13 -11.55 -1.17 -10.23
C TYR A 13 -10.99 -2.45 -10.86
N THR A 14 -9.71 -2.39 -11.23
CA THR A 14 -8.96 -3.53 -11.74
C THR A 14 -7.61 -3.62 -11.03
N VAL A 15 -7.04 -4.82 -10.96
CA VAL A 15 -5.69 -4.99 -10.43
C VAL A 15 -4.70 -4.40 -11.44
N PRO A 16 -3.89 -3.39 -11.07
CA PRO A 16 -2.87 -2.88 -11.97
C PRO A 16 -1.82 -3.94 -12.24
N PRO A 17 -1.26 -4.04 -13.47
CA PRO A 17 -0.17 -4.96 -13.73
C PRO A 17 1.05 -4.60 -12.88
N LEU A 18 1.83 -5.62 -12.48
CA LEU A 18 3.14 -5.37 -11.86
C LEU A 18 4.06 -4.66 -12.86
N PRO A 19 4.83 -3.66 -12.44
CA PRO A 19 5.82 -2.99 -13.30
C PRO A 19 7.08 -3.83 -13.56
N TYR A 20 7.14 -5.07 -13.09
CA TYR A 20 8.25 -6.01 -13.20
C TYR A 20 7.75 -7.47 -13.13
N ALA A 21 8.58 -8.43 -13.51
CA ALA A 21 8.27 -9.85 -13.42
C ALA A 21 8.20 -10.32 -11.94
N PHE A 22 7.49 -11.41 -11.67
CA PHE A 22 7.35 -11.94 -10.31
C PHE A 22 8.67 -12.27 -9.62
N ASP A 23 9.68 -12.69 -10.37
CA ASP A 23 11.03 -13.03 -9.87
C ASP A 23 11.99 -11.83 -9.80
N ALA A 24 11.56 -10.64 -10.20
CA ALA A 24 12.42 -9.48 -10.31
C ALA A 24 12.99 -8.99 -8.97
N LEU A 25 12.32 -9.30 -7.86
CA LEU A 25 12.73 -8.87 -6.52
C LEU A 25 13.56 -9.93 -5.77
N GLU A 26 13.85 -11.05 -6.43
CA GLU A 26 14.75 -12.05 -5.85
C GLU A 26 16.20 -11.52 -5.74
N PRO A 27 16.95 -11.94 -4.74
CA PRO A 27 16.65 -12.98 -3.73
C PRO A 27 15.90 -12.47 -2.49
N TYR A 28 15.43 -11.23 -2.48
CA TYR A 28 14.87 -10.56 -1.29
C TYR A 28 13.40 -10.91 -1.04
N ILE A 29 12.59 -10.95 -2.09
CA ILE A 29 11.21 -11.40 -2.05
C ILE A 29 11.06 -12.46 -3.14
N ASP A 30 10.57 -13.64 -2.79
CA ASP A 30 10.49 -14.78 -3.71
C ASP A 30 9.34 -14.63 -4.71
N ALA A 31 9.55 -15.20 -5.90
CA ALA A 31 8.59 -15.14 -7.02
C ALA A 31 7.20 -15.67 -6.64
N LYS A 32 7.15 -16.75 -5.83
CA LYS A 32 5.88 -17.35 -5.42
C LYS A 32 5.08 -16.45 -4.49
N THR A 33 5.75 -15.76 -3.56
CA THR A 33 5.12 -14.73 -2.75
C THR A 33 4.55 -13.62 -3.63
N MET A 34 5.33 -13.11 -4.60
CA MET A 34 4.89 -12.04 -5.49
C MET A 34 3.66 -12.42 -6.33
N GLU A 35 3.66 -13.64 -6.91
CA GLU A 35 2.52 -14.17 -7.66
C GLU A 35 1.24 -14.23 -6.82
N ILE A 36 1.31 -14.86 -5.64
CA ILE A 36 0.16 -15.02 -4.76
C ILE A 36 -0.29 -13.67 -4.21
N HIS A 37 0.63 -12.83 -3.80
CA HIS A 37 0.36 -11.53 -3.20
C HIS A 37 -0.34 -10.60 -4.20
N HIS A 38 0.11 -10.55 -5.45
CA HIS A 38 -0.50 -9.76 -6.50
C HIS A 38 -1.80 -10.39 -7.01
N ASP A 39 -1.76 -11.63 -7.50
CA ASP A 39 -2.89 -12.22 -8.22
C ASP A 39 -4.03 -12.67 -7.32
N LYS A 40 -3.72 -13.13 -6.10
CA LYS A 40 -4.71 -13.67 -5.16
C LYS A 40 -5.13 -12.65 -4.12
N HIS A 41 -4.19 -12.09 -3.34
CA HIS A 41 -4.55 -11.15 -2.27
C HIS A 41 -5.04 -9.81 -2.83
N HIS A 42 -4.26 -9.14 -3.68
CA HIS A 42 -4.71 -7.89 -4.31
C HIS A 42 -5.93 -8.12 -5.20
N GLY A 43 -5.95 -9.22 -5.96
CA GLY A 43 -7.11 -9.62 -6.77
C GLY A 43 -8.40 -9.76 -5.95
N ALA A 44 -8.32 -10.36 -4.76
CA ALA A 44 -9.46 -10.50 -3.86
C ALA A 44 -9.94 -9.15 -3.32
N TYR A 45 -9.03 -8.23 -2.95
CA TYR A 45 -9.42 -6.89 -2.50
C TYR A 45 -10.18 -6.15 -3.60
N VAL A 46 -9.69 -6.16 -4.82
CA VAL A 46 -10.37 -5.51 -5.96
C VAL A 46 -11.75 -6.13 -6.21
N LYS A 47 -11.84 -7.47 -6.26
CA LYS A 47 -13.11 -8.18 -6.45
C LYS A 47 -14.14 -7.81 -5.38
N ASN A 48 -13.72 -7.85 -4.10
CA ASN A 48 -14.61 -7.58 -2.98
C ASN A 48 -15.00 -6.10 -2.89
N LEU A 49 -14.10 -5.17 -3.24
CA LEU A 49 -14.43 -3.75 -3.33
C LEU A 49 -15.49 -3.49 -4.39
N ASN A 50 -15.32 -4.06 -5.59
CA ASN A 50 -16.29 -3.91 -6.67
C ASN A 50 -17.66 -4.46 -6.26
N ALA A 51 -17.71 -5.63 -5.61
CA ALA A 51 -18.95 -6.19 -5.10
C ALA A 51 -19.60 -5.30 -4.04
N ALA A 52 -18.82 -4.73 -3.12
CA ALA A 52 -19.34 -3.82 -2.09
C ALA A 52 -19.95 -2.53 -2.67
N LEU A 53 -19.49 -2.12 -3.86
CA LEU A 53 -19.95 -0.90 -4.53
C LEU A 53 -21.11 -1.13 -5.52
N GLU A 54 -21.60 -2.36 -5.65
CA GLU A 54 -22.81 -2.64 -6.43
C GLU A 54 -23.99 -1.81 -5.89
N GLY A 55 -24.67 -1.09 -6.80
CA GLY A 55 -25.72 -0.14 -6.43
C GLY A 55 -25.27 1.23 -5.91
N HIS A 56 -23.96 1.47 -5.79
CA HIS A 56 -23.38 2.74 -5.32
C HIS A 56 -22.59 3.45 -6.43
N ALA A 57 -23.25 3.75 -7.55
CA ALA A 57 -22.61 4.28 -8.77
C ALA A 57 -21.77 5.55 -8.56
N ASP A 58 -22.18 6.43 -7.65
CA ASP A 58 -21.42 7.68 -7.38
C ASP A 58 -20.10 7.41 -6.64
N LEU A 59 -20.09 6.43 -5.73
CA LEU A 59 -18.86 5.98 -5.06
C LEU A 59 -17.95 5.23 -6.03
N ALA A 60 -18.52 4.43 -6.92
CA ALA A 60 -17.78 3.66 -7.92
C ALA A 60 -17.06 4.51 -8.97
N LYS A 61 -17.42 5.79 -9.11
CA LYS A 61 -16.74 6.75 -10.02
C LYS A 61 -15.50 7.39 -9.40
N LEU A 62 -15.31 7.29 -8.10
CA LEU A 62 -14.16 7.87 -7.41
C LEU A 62 -12.90 7.05 -7.68
N SER A 63 -11.73 7.68 -7.60
CA SER A 63 -10.50 6.89 -7.43
C SER A 63 -10.53 6.19 -6.06
N VAL A 64 -9.80 5.09 -5.92
CA VAL A 64 -9.78 4.36 -4.65
C VAL A 64 -9.25 5.24 -3.50
N GLU A 65 -8.27 6.10 -3.78
CA GLU A 65 -7.71 7.06 -2.82
C GLU A 65 -8.76 8.07 -2.37
N ALA A 66 -9.53 8.64 -3.32
CA ALA A 66 -10.61 9.58 -3.01
C ALA A 66 -11.74 8.89 -2.23
N LEU A 67 -12.06 7.64 -2.54
CA LEU A 67 -13.07 6.84 -1.84
C LEU A 67 -12.67 6.62 -0.38
N ILE A 68 -11.47 6.10 -0.13
CA ILE A 68 -11.03 5.77 1.24
C ILE A 68 -10.69 7.00 2.08
N SER A 69 -10.31 8.12 1.45
CA SER A 69 -10.09 9.39 2.19
C SER A 69 -11.37 9.96 2.79
N LYS A 70 -12.52 9.54 2.28
CA LYS A 70 -13.86 9.92 2.77
C LYS A 70 -14.58 8.75 3.44
N ILE A 71 -13.85 7.86 4.06
CA ILE A 71 -14.39 6.59 4.59
C ILE A 71 -15.58 6.80 5.54
N ASP A 72 -15.56 7.86 6.33
CA ASP A 72 -16.66 8.18 7.26
C ASP A 72 -17.96 8.61 6.55
N SER A 73 -17.86 9.07 5.29
CA SER A 73 -19.02 9.42 4.45
C SER A 73 -19.58 8.25 3.65
N VAL A 74 -18.90 7.09 3.66
CA VAL A 74 -19.39 5.88 3.02
C VAL A 74 -20.56 5.32 3.82
N PRO A 75 -21.67 4.86 3.19
CA PRO A 75 -22.80 4.27 3.90
C PRO A 75 -22.39 3.17 4.87
N GLU A 76 -22.97 3.16 6.06
CA GLU A 76 -22.55 2.30 7.17
C GLU A 76 -22.58 0.81 6.80
N ASN A 77 -23.59 0.37 6.05
CA ASN A 77 -23.76 -1.02 5.65
C ASN A 77 -22.65 -1.57 4.74
N ILE A 78 -21.90 -0.70 4.03
CA ILE A 78 -20.77 -1.11 3.17
C ILE A 78 -19.44 -0.56 3.67
N ARG A 79 -19.42 0.34 4.64
CA ARG A 79 -18.22 1.07 5.09
C ARG A 79 -17.07 0.14 5.48
N THR A 80 -17.33 -0.91 6.23
CA THR A 80 -16.31 -1.88 6.64
C THR A 80 -15.72 -2.62 5.44
N ALA A 81 -16.56 -3.02 4.48
CA ALA A 81 -16.09 -3.67 3.26
C ALA A 81 -15.23 -2.72 2.41
N VAL A 82 -15.65 -1.46 2.26
CA VAL A 82 -14.89 -0.43 1.53
C VAL A 82 -13.58 -0.11 2.25
N ARG A 83 -13.58 0.03 3.58
CA ARG A 83 -12.37 0.25 4.39
C ARG A 83 -11.35 -0.85 4.17
N ASN A 84 -11.75 -2.11 4.32
CA ASN A 84 -10.84 -3.25 4.22
C ASN A 84 -10.38 -3.48 2.78
N ASN A 85 -11.28 -3.50 1.83
CA ASN A 85 -10.96 -3.87 0.45
C ASN A 85 -10.47 -2.66 -0.37
N GLY A 86 -11.02 -1.47 -0.14
CA GLY A 86 -10.51 -0.22 -0.72
C GLY A 86 -9.13 0.13 -0.19
N GLY A 87 -8.93 -0.01 1.12
CA GLY A 87 -7.61 0.13 1.74
C GLY A 87 -6.62 -0.88 1.16
N GLY A 88 -7.02 -2.17 1.07
CA GLY A 88 -6.20 -3.21 0.48
C GLY A 88 -5.81 -2.91 -0.97
N HIS A 89 -6.76 -2.45 -1.80
CA HIS A 89 -6.45 -2.07 -3.18
C HIS A 89 -5.49 -0.88 -3.26
N ALA A 90 -5.73 0.19 -2.49
CA ALA A 90 -4.86 1.36 -2.48
C ALA A 90 -3.44 1.03 -1.97
N ASN A 91 -3.34 0.27 -0.87
CA ASN A 91 -2.08 -0.12 -0.25
C ASN A 91 -1.20 -0.91 -1.23
N HIS A 92 -1.77 -1.91 -1.88
CA HIS A 92 -1.03 -2.78 -2.81
C HIS A 92 -0.69 -2.04 -4.11
N SER A 93 -1.56 -1.18 -4.63
CA SER A 93 -1.27 -0.34 -5.80
C SER A 93 -0.08 0.59 -5.58
N LEU A 94 0.09 1.11 -4.36
CA LEU A 94 1.28 1.87 -3.96
C LEU A 94 2.50 0.94 -3.82
N PHE A 95 2.33 -0.20 -3.14
CA PHE A 95 3.40 -1.12 -2.78
C PHE A 95 4.18 -1.63 -4.01
N TRP A 96 3.48 -2.01 -5.07
CA TRP A 96 4.12 -2.47 -6.31
C TRP A 96 5.02 -1.41 -6.94
N LYS A 97 4.65 -0.14 -6.88
CA LYS A 97 5.39 0.97 -7.51
C LYS A 97 6.63 1.38 -6.71
N ILE A 98 6.60 1.24 -5.39
CA ILE A 98 7.72 1.63 -4.51
C ILE A 98 8.78 0.56 -4.35
N MET A 99 8.67 -0.53 -5.10
CA MET A 99 9.70 -1.57 -5.22
C MET A 99 10.17 -1.67 -6.68
N LYS A 100 11.40 -2.09 -6.90
CA LYS A 100 11.95 -2.36 -8.23
C LYS A 100 13.14 -3.32 -8.17
N LYS A 101 13.39 -4.01 -9.30
CA LYS A 101 14.65 -4.76 -9.50
C LYS A 101 15.85 -3.81 -9.39
N GLY A 102 16.85 -4.20 -8.60
CA GLY A 102 18.04 -3.38 -8.39
C GLY A 102 17.75 -2.07 -7.65
N GLY A 103 16.71 -2.06 -6.83
CA GLY A 103 16.40 -0.96 -5.92
C GLY A 103 17.36 -0.88 -4.73
N GLY A 104 16.93 -0.22 -3.67
CA GLY A 104 17.69 -0.06 -2.44
C GLY A 104 18.65 1.13 -2.46
N GLY A 105 19.67 1.06 -1.60
CA GLY A 105 20.56 2.17 -1.36
C GLY A 105 19.94 3.30 -0.54
N GLU A 106 20.50 4.49 -0.64
CA GLU A 106 20.04 5.68 0.08
C GLU A 106 19.08 6.54 -0.76
N PRO A 107 18.14 7.24 -0.11
CA PRO A 107 17.26 8.18 -0.80
C PRO A 107 18.05 9.33 -1.44
N LYS A 108 17.47 9.89 -2.52
CA LYS A 108 18.00 11.05 -3.23
C LYS A 108 16.89 12.08 -3.44
N GLY A 109 17.30 13.32 -3.71
CA GLY A 109 16.34 14.40 -3.98
C GLY A 109 15.65 14.93 -2.73
N GLU A 110 14.47 15.49 -2.91
CA GLU A 110 13.73 16.17 -1.84
C GLU A 110 13.39 15.27 -0.65
N ILE A 111 13.11 13.99 -0.91
CA ILE A 111 12.81 13.04 0.17
C ILE A 111 14.03 12.79 1.06
N ALA A 112 15.25 12.79 0.50
CA ALA A 112 16.48 12.64 1.28
C ALA A 112 16.67 13.79 2.26
N GLU A 113 16.48 15.03 1.80
CA GLU A 113 16.56 16.22 2.65
C GLU A 113 15.45 16.24 3.72
N ALA A 114 14.24 15.85 3.36
CA ALA A 114 13.12 15.78 4.29
C ALA A 114 13.36 14.70 5.38
N ILE A 115 13.89 13.54 5.02
CA ILE A 115 14.27 12.49 5.97
C ILE A 115 15.35 12.99 6.91
N LYS A 116 16.41 13.60 6.38
CA LYS A 116 17.51 14.16 7.18
C LYS A 116 17.02 15.25 8.14
N SER A 117 16.21 16.16 7.64
CA SER A 117 15.63 17.25 8.45
C SER A 117 14.70 16.74 9.56
N THR A 118 13.90 15.69 9.29
CA THR A 118 12.89 15.19 10.23
C THR A 118 13.48 14.20 11.24
N PHE A 119 14.38 13.33 10.80
CA PHE A 119 14.85 12.20 11.60
C PHE A 119 16.34 12.30 11.99
N GLY A 120 17.09 13.28 11.46
CA GLY A 120 18.51 13.47 11.71
C GLY A 120 19.41 12.79 10.68
N SER A 121 19.13 11.55 10.33
CA SER A 121 19.85 10.80 9.29
C SER A 121 18.96 9.74 8.64
N PHE A 122 19.43 9.18 7.51
CA PHE A 122 18.77 8.03 6.89
C PHE A 122 18.79 6.80 7.81
N ASN A 123 19.88 6.55 8.51
CA ASN A 123 19.99 5.42 9.43
C ASN A 123 19.02 5.52 10.59
N GLU A 124 18.83 6.70 11.16
CA GLU A 124 17.85 6.90 12.23
C GLU A 124 16.41 6.74 11.71
N PHE A 125 16.13 7.25 10.52
CA PHE A 125 14.86 7.01 9.85
C PHE A 125 14.62 5.50 9.66
N LYS A 126 15.58 4.78 9.05
CA LYS A 126 15.50 3.33 8.82
C LYS A 126 15.25 2.58 10.13
N THR A 127 15.95 2.91 11.19
CA THR A 127 15.77 2.31 12.52
C THR A 127 14.33 2.51 13.03
N LYS A 128 13.83 3.73 12.99
CA LYS A 128 12.46 4.05 13.46
C LYS A 128 11.39 3.38 12.60
N PHE A 129 11.60 3.33 11.29
CA PHE A 129 10.68 2.68 10.36
C PHE A 129 10.64 1.16 10.59
N ASN A 130 11.81 0.52 10.72
CA ASN A 130 11.92 -0.90 11.05
C ASN A 130 11.27 -1.23 12.39
N GLU A 131 11.43 -0.36 13.38
CA GLU A 131 10.79 -0.51 14.68
C GLU A 131 9.26 -0.46 14.57
N ALA A 132 8.71 0.49 13.83
CA ALA A 132 7.27 0.60 13.59
C ALA A 132 6.72 -0.64 12.87
N ALA A 133 7.44 -1.15 11.85
CA ALA A 133 7.08 -2.36 11.11
C ALA A 133 7.14 -3.63 11.98
N THR A 134 8.20 -3.78 12.78
CA THR A 134 8.39 -4.94 13.65
C THR A 134 7.38 -4.97 14.79
N LYS A 135 7.10 -3.82 15.41
CA LYS A 135 6.17 -3.69 16.54
C LYS A 135 4.69 -3.71 16.13
N ARG A 136 4.37 -3.65 14.84
CA ARG A 136 2.98 -3.79 14.38
C ARG A 136 2.47 -5.17 14.77
N PHE A 137 1.67 -5.24 15.83
CA PHE A 137 1.08 -6.49 16.30
C PHE A 137 0.04 -7.00 15.30
N GLY A 138 0.17 -8.25 14.89
CA GLY A 138 -0.70 -8.87 13.90
C GLY A 138 -0.45 -8.35 12.48
N SER A 139 -1.49 -8.33 11.67
CA SER A 139 -1.47 -7.85 10.30
C SER A 139 -1.54 -6.33 10.22
N GLY A 140 -0.84 -5.76 9.29
CA GLY A 140 -0.86 -4.32 9.07
C GLY A 140 0.28 -3.82 8.20
N TRP A 141 0.53 -2.52 8.30
CA TRP A 141 1.51 -1.78 7.49
C TRP A 141 2.30 -0.82 8.37
N ALA A 142 3.54 -0.52 7.96
CA ALA A 142 4.27 0.64 8.45
C ALA A 142 4.45 1.63 7.31
N TRP A 143 4.29 2.93 7.61
CA TRP A 143 4.22 4.00 6.64
C TRP A 143 5.22 5.11 6.92
N LEU A 144 5.80 5.68 5.87
CA LEU A 144 6.28 7.05 5.83
C LEU A 144 5.18 7.89 5.18
N GLN A 145 4.71 8.93 5.86
CA GLN A 145 3.55 9.73 5.43
C GLN A 145 3.78 11.21 5.66
N VAL A 146 2.99 12.04 4.99
CA VAL A 146 2.88 13.48 5.26
C VAL A 146 1.52 13.78 5.89
N LYS A 147 1.52 14.40 7.05
CA LYS A 147 0.30 14.87 7.73
C LYS A 147 0.48 16.31 8.18
N GLY A 148 -0.43 17.20 7.76
CA GLY A 148 -0.31 18.63 8.08
C GLY A 148 1.02 19.24 7.61
N GLY A 149 1.53 18.81 6.46
CA GLY A 149 2.81 19.26 5.89
C GLY A 149 4.06 18.66 6.55
N LYS A 150 3.92 17.79 7.55
CA LYS A 150 5.03 17.17 8.28
C LYS A 150 5.20 15.71 7.89
N LEU A 151 6.45 15.33 7.62
CA LEU A 151 6.84 13.94 7.39
C LEU A 151 6.85 13.18 8.71
N GLY A 152 6.32 11.96 8.73
CA GLY A 152 6.24 11.14 9.93
C GLY A 152 6.13 9.65 9.64
N ILE A 153 6.39 8.83 10.64
CA ILE A 153 6.23 7.37 10.59
C ILE A 153 5.00 6.99 11.40
N GLU A 154 4.17 6.12 10.83
CA GLU A 154 3.00 5.53 11.49
C GLU A 154 2.88 4.05 11.13
N SER A 155 2.25 3.26 11.99
CA SER A 155 1.81 1.91 11.63
C SER A 155 0.30 1.78 11.77
N THR A 156 -0.33 1.10 10.82
CA THR A 156 -1.77 0.87 10.79
C THR A 156 -2.10 -0.62 10.85
N ALA A 157 -3.24 -0.97 11.43
CA ALA A 157 -3.73 -2.33 11.47
C ALA A 157 -4.41 -2.72 10.16
N ASN A 158 -4.39 -4.00 9.85
CA ASN A 158 -5.10 -4.60 8.72
C ASN A 158 -4.77 -3.88 7.40
N GLN A 159 -5.80 -3.38 6.68
CA GLN A 159 -5.63 -2.62 5.44
C GLN A 159 -5.93 -1.12 5.60
N ASP A 160 -5.94 -0.62 6.83
CA ASP A 160 -6.09 0.82 7.07
C ASP A 160 -4.95 1.59 6.38
N ASN A 161 -5.35 2.65 5.68
CA ASN A 161 -4.43 3.51 4.93
C ASN A 161 -4.37 4.90 5.57
N PRO A 162 -3.22 5.58 5.58
CA PRO A 162 -3.08 6.95 6.10
C PRO A 162 -4.11 7.96 5.57
N LEU A 163 -4.58 7.79 4.33
CA LEU A 163 -5.63 8.64 3.75
C LEU A 163 -6.91 8.66 4.59
N MET A 164 -7.24 7.58 5.28
CA MET A 164 -8.42 7.49 6.15
C MET A 164 -8.33 8.39 7.38
N SER A 165 -7.11 8.83 7.75
CA SER A 165 -6.85 9.74 8.86
C SER A 165 -6.36 11.13 8.42
N GLY A 166 -6.51 11.46 7.12
CA GLY A 166 -6.11 12.73 6.55
C GLY A 166 -4.60 12.90 6.34
N ALA A 167 -3.84 11.80 6.38
CA ALA A 167 -2.43 11.78 6.01
C ALA A 167 -2.24 11.25 4.59
N LYS A 168 -1.12 11.58 3.95
CA LYS A 168 -0.78 11.14 2.59
C LYS A 168 0.39 10.16 2.65
N PRO A 169 0.22 8.88 2.24
CA PRO A 169 1.29 7.91 2.25
C PRO A 169 2.35 8.25 1.20
N VAL A 170 3.62 8.13 1.58
CA VAL A 170 4.79 8.33 0.70
C VAL A 170 5.41 6.99 0.34
N MET A 171 5.58 6.11 1.32
CA MET A 171 5.96 4.72 1.17
C MET A 171 5.35 3.88 2.29
N GLY A 172 5.26 2.57 2.08
CA GLY A 172 4.78 1.65 3.09
C GLY A 172 5.33 0.25 2.90
N ILE A 173 5.45 -0.50 3.99
CA ILE A 173 5.78 -1.92 3.95
C ILE A 173 4.62 -2.74 4.48
N ASP A 174 4.24 -3.77 3.72
CA ASP A 174 3.27 -4.77 4.14
C ASP A 174 3.90 -5.73 5.15
N VAL A 175 3.33 -5.81 6.35
CA VAL A 175 3.77 -6.75 7.39
C VAL A 175 2.70 -7.79 7.72
N TRP A 176 1.70 -7.96 6.85
CA TRP A 176 0.88 -9.16 6.84
C TRP A 176 1.77 -10.39 6.58
N GLU A 177 1.48 -11.50 7.22
CA GLU A 177 2.28 -12.72 7.03
C GLU A 177 2.29 -13.21 5.59
N HIS A 178 1.22 -12.98 4.81
CA HIS A 178 1.17 -13.32 3.39
C HIS A 178 2.25 -12.62 2.54
N ALA A 179 2.80 -11.51 3.03
CA ALA A 179 3.85 -10.77 2.32
C ALA A 179 5.24 -11.41 2.46
N TYR A 180 5.45 -12.30 3.45
CA TYR A 180 6.80 -12.81 3.73
C TYR A 180 6.89 -14.25 4.22
N TYR A 181 5.78 -14.90 4.58
CA TYR A 181 5.81 -16.17 5.31
C TYR A 181 6.44 -17.32 4.53
N LEU A 182 6.25 -17.39 3.21
CA LEU A 182 6.82 -18.48 2.39
C LEU A 182 8.35 -18.52 2.46
N LYS A 183 9.01 -17.36 2.50
CA LYS A 183 10.47 -17.25 2.54
C LYS A 183 11.02 -17.07 3.95
N TYR A 184 10.37 -16.28 4.78
CA TYR A 184 10.88 -15.83 6.07
C TYR A 184 10.18 -16.48 7.27
N GLN A 185 9.03 -17.14 7.08
CA GLN A 185 8.19 -17.69 8.14
C GLN A 185 7.91 -16.62 9.20
N ASN A 186 8.19 -16.90 10.47
CA ASN A 186 7.97 -15.97 11.58
C ASN A 186 9.04 -14.87 11.69
N ARG A 187 10.05 -14.87 10.83
CA ARG A 187 11.18 -13.92 10.90
C ARG A 187 10.86 -12.59 10.19
N ARG A 188 9.84 -11.88 10.68
CA ARG A 188 9.46 -10.57 10.13
C ARG A 188 10.63 -9.57 10.08
N PRO A 189 11.52 -9.46 11.09
CA PRO A 189 12.68 -8.57 11.01
C PRO A 189 13.60 -8.85 9.82
N ASP A 190 13.82 -10.13 9.47
CA ASP A 190 14.66 -10.52 8.32
C ASP A 190 14.03 -10.06 7.00
N TYR A 191 12.71 -10.20 6.88
CA TYR A 191 11.95 -9.69 5.73
C TYR A 191 12.06 -8.17 5.61
N ILE A 192 11.86 -7.44 6.72
CA ILE A 192 11.95 -5.98 6.74
C ILE A 192 13.33 -5.53 6.28
N GLU A 193 14.40 -6.17 6.77
CA GLU A 193 15.77 -5.83 6.39
C GLU A 193 16.04 -6.17 4.91
N ALA A 194 15.55 -7.31 4.42
CA ALA A 194 15.69 -7.70 3.02
C ALA A 194 14.94 -6.74 2.07
N TRP A 195 13.75 -6.26 2.48
CA TRP A 195 12.92 -5.37 1.68
C TRP A 195 13.63 -4.05 1.30
N TRP A 196 14.51 -3.52 2.15
CA TRP A 196 15.27 -2.31 1.83
C TRP A 196 16.10 -2.41 0.55
N ASN A 197 16.46 -3.62 0.11
CA ASN A 197 17.23 -3.84 -1.12
C ASN A 197 16.40 -3.70 -2.41
N VAL A 198 15.09 -3.62 -2.31
CA VAL A 198 14.19 -3.49 -3.46
C VAL A 198 13.45 -2.15 -3.51
N VAL A 199 13.71 -1.26 -2.56
CA VAL A 199 13.03 0.04 -2.44
C VAL A 199 13.31 0.93 -3.66
N ASN A 200 12.27 1.49 -4.24
CA ASN A 200 12.33 2.40 -5.38
C ASN A 200 12.29 3.87 -4.91
N TRP A 201 13.43 4.41 -4.53
CA TRP A 201 13.55 5.78 -4.03
C TRP A 201 13.12 6.86 -5.02
N GLU A 202 13.22 6.60 -6.31
CA GLU A 202 12.76 7.53 -7.34
C GLU A 202 11.23 7.71 -7.27
N GLN A 203 10.47 6.61 -7.20
CA GLN A 203 9.02 6.67 -7.04
C GLN A 203 8.64 7.29 -5.69
N ILE A 204 9.36 6.97 -4.62
CA ILE A 204 9.10 7.52 -3.28
C ILE A 204 9.33 9.03 -3.26
N ASN A 205 10.36 9.54 -3.95
CA ASN A 205 10.59 10.98 -4.10
C ASN A 205 9.43 11.67 -4.84
N GLN A 206 8.89 11.03 -5.89
CA GLN A 206 7.71 11.54 -6.60
C GLN A 206 6.47 11.56 -5.70
N ASN A 207 6.24 10.49 -4.93
CA ASN A 207 5.14 10.40 -3.99
C ASN A 207 5.23 11.51 -2.93
N TYR A 208 6.44 11.77 -2.40
CA TYR A 208 6.66 12.86 -1.46
C TYR A 208 6.37 14.23 -2.06
N ALA A 209 6.84 14.50 -3.28
CA ALA A 209 6.58 15.75 -3.99
C ALA A 209 5.07 16.01 -4.20
N HIS A 210 4.26 14.97 -4.35
CA HIS A 210 2.79 15.08 -4.40
C HIS A 210 2.18 15.23 -3.00
N ALA A 211 2.69 14.52 -2.01
CA ALA A 211 2.12 14.49 -0.67
C ALA A 211 2.29 15.83 0.08
N LYS A 212 3.37 16.57 -0.17
CA LYS A 212 3.67 17.86 0.48
C LYS A 212 2.85 19.04 -0.04
N LYS A 213 2.15 18.90 -1.18
CA LYS A 213 1.20 19.88 -1.72
C LYS A 213 -0.14 19.80 -0.98
#